data_deb3858b28924659da3a6117f095bd43
#
_entry.id   deb3858b28924659da3a6117f095bd43
#
_cell.length_a   1.000
_cell.length_b   1.000
_cell.length_c   1.000
_cell.angle_alpha   90.00
_cell.angle_beta   90.00
_cell.angle_gamma   90.00
#
_symmetry.space_group_name_H-M   'P 1'
#
loop_
_entity.id
_entity.type
_entity.pdbx_description
1 polymer ?
#
loop_
_entity_poly.entity_id
_entity_poly.type
_entity_poly.pdbx_seq_one_letter_code
_entity_poly.pdbx_strand_id
1 'polypeptide(L)'
;MKTNPRSTTRSLVLAALFLALAFVLPMITGHVPQVGNMLCPMHFPILLCGFVLGGPWGLAVGFIAPLVRSVLFGMPPMFPIAISMAFELAAYGLVSGVLWHKVKHTVPMMYASLVTAMVAGRLAWGAVRFVLAGLTGSSFPFNAFLSGALLTAVPGIVAQLVLIPLILIALQKAKFMD
;
A
#
# COMPACT_ATOMS: atom_id res chain seq x y z
N MET A 1 18.45 -4.50 19.52
CA MET A 1 17.55 -3.35 19.69
C MET A 1 16.64 -3.63 20.88
N LYS A 2 16.72 -2.86 21.97
CA LYS A 2 15.80 -2.96 23.11
C LYS A 2 14.51 -2.23 22.67
N THR A 3 13.47 -2.97 22.32
CA THR A 3 12.16 -2.40 22.04
C THR A 3 11.54 -1.94 23.36
N ASN A 4 11.32 -0.64 23.49
CA ASN A 4 10.60 -0.08 24.63
C ASN A 4 9.12 -0.54 24.53
N PRO A 5 8.55 -1.23 25.52
CA PRO A 5 7.19 -1.78 25.43
C PRO A 5 6.11 -0.72 25.17
N ARG A 6 6.30 0.52 25.63
CA ARG A 6 5.38 1.64 25.31
C ARG A 6 5.43 2.02 23.83
N SER A 7 6.57 1.90 23.17
CA SER A 7 6.67 2.15 21.73
C SER A 7 6.00 1.05 20.90
N THR A 8 6.06 -0.21 21.35
CA THR A 8 5.42 -1.35 20.68
C THR A 8 3.90 -1.26 20.73
N THR A 9 3.32 -0.95 21.89
CA THR A 9 1.86 -0.77 22.04
C THR A 9 1.34 0.38 21.17
N ARG A 10 2.06 1.51 21.12
CA ARG A 10 1.71 2.64 20.26
C ARG A 10 1.74 2.21 18.78
N SER A 11 2.77 1.48 18.37
CA SER A 11 2.90 1.00 16.98
C SER A 11 1.79 0.02 16.62
N LEU A 12 1.40 -0.85 17.54
CA LEU A 12 0.30 -1.80 17.33
C LEU A 12 -1.05 -1.07 17.14
N VAL A 13 -1.34 -0.09 17.98
CA VAL A 13 -2.57 0.71 17.89
C VAL A 13 -2.62 1.48 16.58
N LEU A 14 -1.52 2.09 16.16
CA LEU A 14 -1.44 2.82 14.90
C LEU A 14 -1.53 1.87 13.70
N ALA A 15 -0.91 0.70 13.75
CA ALA A 15 -1.03 -0.31 12.70
C ALA A 15 -2.48 -0.79 12.55
N ALA A 16 -3.18 -1.01 13.67
CA ALA A 16 -4.61 -1.34 13.67
C ALA A 16 -5.46 -0.20 13.08
N LEU A 17 -5.12 1.06 13.38
CA LEU A 17 -5.78 2.22 12.79
C LEU A 17 -5.57 2.29 11.26
N PHE A 18 -4.35 2.08 10.78
CA PHE A 18 -4.08 2.04 9.34
C PHE A 18 -4.80 0.88 8.65
N LEU A 19 -4.89 -0.28 9.31
CA LEU A 19 -5.67 -1.42 8.82
C LEU A 19 -7.16 -1.08 8.73
N ALA A 20 -7.73 -0.44 9.75
CA ALA A 20 -9.12 0.02 9.74
C ALA A 20 -9.37 1.04 8.61
N LEU A 21 -8.47 2.00 8.41
CA LEU A 21 -8.55 2.94 7.29
C LEU A 21 -8.49 2.23 5.94
N ALA A 22 -7.68 1.17 5.80
CA ALA A 22 -7.62 0.37 4.58
C ALA A 22 -8.94 -0.35 4.28
N PHE A 23 -9.78 -0.62 5.30
CA PHE A 23 -11.11 -1.18 5.10
C PHE A 23 -12.17 -0.10 4.81
N VAL A 24 -12.10 1.02 5.49
CA VAL A 24 -13.12 2.09 5.43
C VAL A 24 -13.00 2.91 4.15
N LEU A 25 -11.78 3.30 3.73
CA LEU A 25 -11.58 4.15 2.55
C LEU A 25 -12.21 3.59 1.26
N PRO A 26 -12.10 2.29 0.93
CA PRO A 26 -12.80 1.74 -0.22
C PRO A 26 -14.33 1.75 -0.10
N MET A 27 -14.89 1.81 1.12
CA MET A 27 -16.35 1.93 1.31
C MET A 27 -16.83 3.34 0.97
N ILE A 28 -16.03 4.37 1.27
CA ILE A 28 -16.34 5.77 0.95
C ILE A 28 -16.38 6.00 -0.57
N THR A 29 -15.57 5.29 -1.33
CA THR A 29 -15.59 5.37 -2.81
C THR A 29 -16.80 4.68 -3.45
N GLY A 30 -17.78 4.25 -2.65
CA GLY A 30 -19.15 3.95 -3.08
C GLY A 30 -19.35 2.64 -3.81
N HIS A 31 -18.58 1.59 -3.52
CA HIS A 31 -18.75 0.25 -4.14
C HIS A 31 -18.77 0.25 -5.68
N VAL A 32 -18.35 1.36 -6.33
CA VAL A 32 -18.22 1.42 -7.78
C VAL A 32 -16.87 0.83 -8.15
N PRO A 33 -16.83 -0.40 -8.73
CA PRO A 33 -15.57 -1.10 -8.98
C PRO A 33 -14.58 -0.30 -9.84
N GLN A 34 -15.10 0.47 -10.81
CA GLN A 34 -14.30 1.30 -11.69
C GLN A 34 -13.56 2.40 -10.89
N VAL A 35 -14.28 3.11 -10.01
CA VAL A 35 -13.70 4.18 -9.17
C VAL A 35 -12.73 3.60 -8.16
N GLY A 36 -13.06 2.48 -7.52
CA GLY A 36 -12.20 1.79 -6.58
C GLY A 36 -10.88 1.32 -7.21
N ASN A 37 -10.95 0.75 -8.42
CA ASN A 37 -9.76 0.32 -9.16
C ASN A 37 -8.89 1.49 -9.61
N MET A 38 -9.49 2.62 -9.99
CA MET A 38 -8.78 3.82 -10.43
C MET A 38 -8.10 4.57 -9.27
N LEU A 39 -8.79 4.72 -8.13
CA LEU A 39 -8.28 5.49 -6.99
C LEU A 39 -7.36 4.69 -6.06
N CYS A 40 -7.42 3.36 -6.10
CA CYS A 40 -6.61 2.49 -5.24
C CYS A 40 -6.64 2.90 -3.76
N PRO A 41 -7.82 3.07 -3.12
CA PRO A 41 -7.94 3.71 -1.81
C PRO A 41 -7.23 2.95 -0.68
N MET A 42 -7.07 1.63 -0.78
CA MET A 42 -6.34 0.83 0.20
C MET A 42 -4.84 1.14 0.23
N HIS A 43 -4.27 1.67 -0.86
CA HIS A 43 -2.84 1.93 -0.97
C HIS A 43 -2.39 3.09 -0.07
N PHE A 44 -3.25 4.10 0.15
CA PHE A 44 -2.94 5.27 0.98
C PHE A 44 -2.58 4.91 2.43
N PRO A 45 -3.42 4.16 3.18
CA PRO A 45 -3.11 3.80 4.55
C PRO A 45 -1.86 2.93 4.66
N ILE A 46 -1.61 2.06 3.69
CA ILE A 46 -0.47 1.15 3.71
C ILE A 46 0.85 1.91 3.49
N LEU A 47 0.89 2.80 2.50
CA LEU A 47 2.05 3.66 2.28
C LEU A 47 2.32 4.54 3.50
N LEU A 48 1.28 5.19 4.05
CA LEU A 48 1.40 5.98 5.28
C LEU A 48 1.87 5.13 6.46
N CYS A 49 1.37 3.90 6.63
CA CYS A 49 1.83 2.97 7.65
C CYS A 49 3.34 2.71 7.53
N GLY A 50 3.83 2.46 6.32
CA GLY A 50 5.25 2.29 6.04
C GLY A 50 6.07 3.53 6.45
N PHE A 51 5.66 4.71 6.02
CA PHE A 51 6.33 5.96 6.36
C PHE A 51 6.33 6.27 7.87
N VAL A 52 5.22 6.02 8.56
CA VAL A 52 5.03 6.38 9.98
C VAL A 52 5.62 5.33 10.92
N LEU A 53 5.39 4.06 10.68
CA LEU A 53 5.75 2.96 11.58
C LEU A 53 6.99 2.16 11.12
N GLY A 54 7.42 2.36 9.89
CA GLY A 54 8.53 1.64 9.29
C GLY A 54 8.14 0.40 8.50
N GLY A 55 9.14 -0.13 7.79
CA GLY A 55 8.96 -1.23 6.82
C GLY A 55 8.28 -2.49 7.37
N PRO A 56 8.68 -3.04 8.52
CA PRO A 56 8.07 -4.25 9.06
C PRO A 56 6.57 -4.14 9.34
N TRP A 57 6.13 -3.00 9.90
CA TRP A 57 4.70 -2.73 10.13
C TRP A 57 3.95 -2.51 8.82
N GLY A 58 4.54 -1.73 7.91
CA GLY A 58 3.98 -1.51 6.58
C GLY A 58 3.81 -2.80 5.79
N LEU A 59 4.81 -3.71 5.85
CA LEU A 59 4.72 -5.04 5.24
C LEU A 59 3.59 -5.86 5.83
N ALA A 60 3.53 -5.96 7.17
CA ALA A 60 2.52 -6.79 7.85
C ALA A 60 1.10 -6.29 7.55
N VAL A 61 0.84 -4.98 7.72
CA VAL A 61 -0.48 -4.39 7.46
C VAL A 61 -0.82 -4.50 5.97
N GLY A 62 0.14 -4.25 5.07
CA GLY A 62 -0.06 -4.34 3.63
C GLY A 62 -0.40 -5.74 3.16
N PHE A 63 0.26 -6.76 3.71
CA PHE A 63 -0.03 -8.14 3.38
C PHE A 63 -1.41 -8.60 3.88
N ILE A 64 -1.75 -8.26 5.11
CA ILE A 64 -2.98 -8.70 5.77
C ILE A 64 -4.22 -7.98 5.21
N ALA A 65 -4.13 -6.69 4.93
CA ALA A 65 -5.28 -5.85 4.61
C ALA A 65 -6.16 -6.38 3.45
N PRO A 66 -5.64 -6.70 2.24
CA PRO A 66 -6.49 -7.16 1.14
C PRO A 66 -7.06 -8.55 1.38
N LEU A 67 -6.35 -9.43 2.08
CA LEU A 67 -6.81 -10.79 2.39
C LEU A 67 -7.97 -10.76 3.38
N VAL A 68 -7.81 -10.04 4.48
CA VAL A 68 -8.88 -9.90 5.49
C VAL A 68 -10.08 -9.18 4.90
N ARG A 69 -9.86 -8.12 4.09
CA ARG A 69 -10.94 -7.43 3.42
C ARG A 69 -11.71 -8.35 2.45
N SER A 70 -11.01 -9.20 1.71
CA SER A 70 -11.63 -10.19 0.82
C SER A 70 -12.53 -11.16 1.59
N VAL A 71 -12.06 -11.64 2.74
CA VAL A 71 -12.85 -12.56 3.60
C VAL A 71 -14.07 -11.87 4.20
N LEU A 72 -13.91 -10.65 4.72
CA LEU A 72 -14.97 -9.94 5.44
C LEU A 72 -16.04 -9.34 4.53
N PHE A 73 -15.63 -8.82 3.37
CA PHE A 73 -16.51 -8.04 2.48
C PHE A 73 -16.69 -8.65 1.09
N GLY A 74 -16.04 -9.81 0.81
CA GLY A 74 -16.09 -10.45 -0.51
C GLY A 74 -15.38 -9.68 -1.64
N MET A 75 -14.76 -8.54 -1.32
CA MET A 75 -14.11 -7.67 -2.31
C MET A 75 -12.79 -7.10 -1.77
N PRO A 76 -11.70 -7.15 -2.53
CA PRO A 76 -11.56 -7.75 -3.87
C PRO A 76 -11.69 -9.28 -3.84
N PRO A 77 -12.01 -9.95 -4.98
CA PRO A 77 -12.03 -11.42 -5.04
C PRO A 77 -10.72 -12.03 -4.54
N MET A 78 -10.81 -13.08 -3.70
CA MET A 78 -9.64 -13.67 -3.06
C MET A 78 -8.60 -14.09 -4.09
N PHE A 79 -9.01 -14.87 -5.08
CA PHE A 79 -8.15 -15.34 -6.16
C PHE A 79 -8.57 -14.73 -7.50
N PRO A 80 -7.66 -14.23 -8.29
CA PRO A 80 -6.23 -14.03 -8.05
C PRO A 80 -5.93 -12.61 -7.51
N ILE A 81 -6.96 -11.76 -7.26
CA ILE A 81 -6.79 -10.32 -7.07
C ILE A 81 -6.27 -10.00 -5.67
N ALA A 82 -6.95 -10.46 -4.61
CA ALA A 82 -6.54 -10.16 -3.24
C ALA A 82 -5.14 -10.71 -2.92
N ILE A 83 -4.81 -11.90 -3.43
CA ILE A 83 -3.48 -12.50 -3.26
C ILE A 83 -2.42 -11.60 -3.91
N SER A 84 -2.60 -11.21 -5.17
CA SER A 84 -1.61 -10.36 -5.84
C SER A 84 -1.51 -8.97 -5.20
N MET A 85 -2.63 -8.40 -4.73
CA MET A 85 -2.64 -7.15 -3.96
C MET A 85 -1.94 -7.27 -2.60
N ALA A 86 -1.98 -8.43 -1.96
CA ALA A 86 -1.28 -8.64 -0.68
C ALA A 86 0.23 -8.46 -0.85
N PHE A 87 0.81 -9.04 -1.88
CA PHE A 87 2.25 -8.85 -2.19
C PHE A 87 2.57 -7.44 -2.66
N GLU A 88 1.70 -6.83 -3.45
CA GLU A 88 1.84 -5.44 -3.89
C GLU A 88 1.88 -4.49 -2.70
N LEU A 89 0.87 -4.54 -1.82
CA LEU A 89 0.75 -3.65 -0.67
C LEU A 89 1.82 -3.93 0.38
N ALA A 90 2.22 -5.19 0.56
CA ALA A 90 3.35 -5.54 1.41
C ALA A 90 4.65 -4.88 0.91
N ALA A 91 4.91 -4.93 -0.41
CA ALA A 91 6.06 -4.26 -1.01
C ALA A 91 5.97 -2.74 -0.86
N TYR A 92 4.79 -2.12 -1.04
CA TYR A 92 4.57 -0.69 -0.80
C TYR A 92 4.95 -0.29 0.64
N GLY A 93 4.39 -0.98 1.63
CA GLY A 93 4.64 -0.68 3.03
C GLY A 93 6.08 -0.94 3.45
N LEU A 94 6.69 -2.04 2.95
CA LEU A 94 8.08 -2.37 3.25
C LEU A 94 9.04 -1.34 2.66
N VAL A 95 8.95 -1.10 1.35
CA VAL A 95 9.91 -0.26 0.64
C VAL A 95 9.80 1.20 1.08
N SER A 96 8.58 1.74 1.19
CA SER A 96 8.38 3.11 1.68
C SER A 96 8.97 3.29 3.07
N GLY A 97 8.71 2.36 3.99
CA GLY A 97 9.22 2.44 5.36
C GLY A 97 10.72 2.25 5.46
N VAL A 98 11.29 1.25 4.78
CA VAL A 98 12.74 0.98 4.83
C VAL A 98 13.54 2.13 4.21
N LEU A 99 13.10 2.66 3.07
CA LEU A 99 13.80 3.77 2.42
C LEU A 99 13.70 5.04 3.26
N TRP A 100 12.50 5.41 3.69
CA TRP A 100 12.27 6.63 4.47
C TRP A 100 13.12 6.68 5.75
N HIS A 101 13.19 5.58 6.49
CA HIS A 101 13.96 5.52 7.74
C HIS A 101 15.48 5.42 7.55
N LYS A 102 15.96 5.25 6.31
CA LYS A 102 17.39 5.21 5.99
C LYS A 102 17.92 6.50 5.37
N VAL A 103 17.04 7.39 4.90
CA VAL A 103 17.42 8.62 4.22
C VAL A 103 17.17 9.85 5.09
N LYS A 104 17.75 10.99 4.71
CA LYS A 104 17.43 12.27 5.34
C LYS A 104 15.97 12.63 5.06
N HIS A 105 15.24 13.07 6.07
CA HIS A 105 13.81 13.38 6.00
C HIS A 105 13.55 14.71 5.26
N THR A 106 13.90 14.74 3.97
CA THR A 106 13.70 15.89 3.07
C THR A 106 12.58 15.59 2.09
N VAL A 107 11.91 16.63 1.60
CA VAL A 107 10.82 16.48 0.62
C VAL A 107 11.24 15.71 -0.63
N PRO A 108 12.40 15.94 -1.25
CA PRO A 108 12.83 15.15 -2.40
C PRO A 108 13.01 13.65 -2.07
N MET A 109 13.55 13.33 -0.88
CA MET A 109 13.72 11.94 -0.46
C MET A 109 12.39 11.26 -0.12
N MET A 110 11.40 12.03 0.33
CA MET A 110 10.02 11.56 0.52
C MET A 110 9.42 11.10 -0.82
N TYR A 111 9.52 11.94 -1.85
CA TYR A 111 9.07 11.57 -3.20
C TYR A 111 9.86 10.40 -3.78
N ALA A 112 11.17 10.37 -3.61
CA ALA A 112 12.00 9.26 -4.06
C ALA A 112 11.59 7.94 -3.40
N SER A 113 11.37 7.94 -2.08
CA SER A 113 10.91 6.75 -1.35
C SER A 113 9.51 6.32 -1.80
N LEU A 114 8.59 7.27 -2.01
CA LEU A 114 7.23 7.01 -2.46
C LEU A 114 7.22 6.40 -3.86
N VAL A 115 7.88 7.02 -4.82
CA VAL A 115 7.92 6.53 -6.22
C VAL A 115 8.60 5.17 -6.28
N THR A 116 9.71 4.96 -5.57
CA THR A 116 10.40 3.66 -5.53
C THR A 116 9.48 2.59 -4.94
N ALA A 117 8.75 2.89 -3.87
CA ALA A 117 7.78 1.96 -3.28
C ALA A 117 6.66 1.62 -4.28
N MET A 118 6.14 2.61 -5.00
CA MET A 118 5.10 2.40 -6.02
C MET A 118 5.59 1.50 -7.16
N VAL A 119 6.80 1.72 -7.66
CA VAL A 119 7.39 0.88 -8.70
C VAL A 119 7.61 -0.55 -8.17
N ALA A 120 8.21 -0.70 -6.99
CA ALA A 120 8.46 -2.01 -6.40
C ALA A 120 7.17 -2.81 -6.18
N GLY A 121 6.11 -2.18 -5.69
CA GLY A 121 4.83 -2.84 -5.49
C GLY A 121 4.16 -3.25 -6.80
N ARG A 122 4.20 -2.40 -7.83
CA ARG A 122 3.67 -2.76 -9.17
C ARG A 122 4.42 -3.94 -9.79
N LEU A 123 5.73 -3.98 -9.64
CA LEU A 123 6.52 -5.14 -10.08
C LEU A 123 6.16 -6.41 -9.29
N ALA A 124 6.01 -6.30 -7.97
CA ALA A 124 5.58 -7.43 -7.14
C ALA A 124 4.19 -7.94 -7.54
N TRP A 125 3.23 -7.03 -7.76
CA TRP A 125 1.90 -7.39 -8.26
C TRP A 125 1.95 -8.11 -9.60
N GLY A 126 2.70 -7.57 -10.56
CA GLY A 126 2.85 -8.18 -11.89
C GLY A 126 3.50 -9.55 -11.84
N ALA A 127 4.56 -9.71 -11.03
CA ALA A 127 5.24 -11.00 -10.86
C ALA A 127 4.30 -12.06 -10.27
N VAL A 128 3.57 -11.71 -9.21
CA VAL A 128 2.60 -12.63 -8.60
C VAL A 128 1.46 -12.97 -9.56
N ARG A 129 0.92 -11.99 -10.28
CA ARG A 129 -0.12 -12.21 -11.29
C ARG A 129 0.36 -13.14 -12.40
N PHE A 130 1.59 -12.97 -12.86
CA PHE A 130 2.19 -13.84 -13.87
C PHE A 130 2.33 -15.30 -13.38
N VAL A 131 2.83 -15.47 -12.15
CA VAL A 131 2.95 -16.81 -11.53
C VAL A 131 1.58 -17.46 -11.36
N LEU A 132 0.59 -16.72 -10.83
CA LEU A 132 -0.76 -17.24 -10.64
C LEU A 132 -1.44 -17.61 -11.96
N ALA A 133 -1.23 -16.84 -13.01
CA ALA A 133 -1.72 -17.16 -14.35
C ALA A 133 -1.11 -18.44 -14.91
N GLY A 134 0.20 -18.62 -14.74
CA GLY A 134 0.89 -19.85 -15.14
C GLY A 134 0.38 -21.08 -14.41
N LEU A 135 0.10 -20.98 -13.11
CA LEU A 135 -0.43 -22.08 -12.30
C LEU A 135 -1.87 -22.48 -12.67
N THR A 136 -2.67 -21.53 -13.16
CA THR A 136 -4.08 -21.78 -13.54
C THR A 136 -4.27 -22.04 -15.04
N GLY A 137 -3.20 -22.06 -15.82
CA GLY A 137 -3.30 -22.19 -17.27
C GLY A 137 -3.97 -21.01 -17.97
N SER A 138 -4.16 -19.87 -17.27
CA SER A 138 -4.70 -18.64 -17.81
C SER A 138 -3.58 -17.79 -18.41
N SER A 139 -3.91 -16.97 -19.42
CA SER A 139 -2.94 -16.03 -20.00
C SER A 139 -2.98 -14.70 -19.24
N PHE A 140 -1.80 -14.18 -18.87
CA PHE A 140 -1.65 -12.82 -18.36
C PHE A 140 -0.64 -12.10 -19.28
N PRO A 141 -1.11 -11.58 -20.43
CA PRO A 141 -0.23 -10.95 -21.39
C PRO A 141 0.35 -9.64 -20.86
N PHE A 142 1.50 -9.25 -21.36
CA PHE A 142 2.18 -8.01 -20.93
C PHE A 142 1.32 -6.76 -21.07
N ASN A 143 0.45 -6.71 -22.08
CA ASN A 143 -0.50 -5.62 -22.26
C ASN A 143 -1.51 -5.51 -21.10
N ALA A 144 -1.94 -6.63 -20.51
CA ALA A 144 -2.81 -6.64 -19.33
C ALA A 144 -2.07 -6.12 -18.09
N PHE A 145 -0.78 -6.46 -17.95
CA PHE A 145 0.07 -5.88 -16.91
C PHE A 145 0.19 -4.35 -17.09
N LEU A 146 0.52 -3.87 -18.28
CA LEU A 146 0.71 -2.45 -18.55
C LEU A 146 -0.59 -1.65 -18.31
N SER A 147 -1.71 -2.19 -18.77
CA SER A 147 -3.03 -1.60 -18.55
C SER A 147 -3.38 -1.52 -17.05
N GLY A 148 -3.23 -2.63 -16.32
CA GLY A 148 -3.56 -2.69 -14.89
C GLY A 148 -2.59 -1.91 -14.01
N ALA A 149 -1.30 -1.96 -14.32
CA ALA A 149 -0.27 -1.31 -13.50
C ALA A 149 -0.20 0.21 -13.71
N LEU A 150 -0.49 0.70 -14.91
CA LEU A 150 -0.32 2.11 -15.27
C LEU A 150 -1.65 2.75 -15.66
N LEU A 151 -2.30 2.31 -16.76
CA LEU A 151 -3.39 3.08 -17.36
C LEU A 151 -4.60 3.24 -16.43
N THR A 152 -5.04 2.15 -15.81
CA THR A 152 -6.20 2.20 -14.89
C THR A 152 -5.88 2.84 -13.56
N ALA A 153 -4.63 2.82 -13.12
CA ALA A 153 -4.20 3.32 -11.82
C ALA A 153 -3.70 4.78 -11.85
N VAL A 154 -3.61 5.43 -13.02
CA VAL A 154 -3.13 6.83 -13.14
C VAL A 154 -3.80 7.79 -12.17
N PRO A 155 -5.14 7.83 -12.03
CA PRO A 155 -5.78 8.74 -11.08
C PRO A 155 -5.36 8.48 -9.63
N GLY A 156 -5.25 7.20 -9.25
CA GLY A 156 -4.78 6.80 -7.93
C GLY A 156 -3.31 7.16 -7.68
N ILE A 157 -2.46 6.96 -8.69
CA ILE A 157 -1.05 7.33 -8.63
C ILE A 157 -0.90 8.85 -8.41
N VAL A 158 -1.60 9.66 -9.20
CA VAL A 158 -1.58 11.12 -9.03
C VAL A 158 -2.09 11.54 -7.65
N ALA A 159 -3.21 10.97 -7.22
CA ALA A 159 -3.75 11.25 -5.88
C ALA A 159 -2.75 10.85 -4.77
N GLN A 160 -2.06 9.71 -4.89
CA GLN A 160 -1.04 9.28 -3.93
C GLN A 160 0.16 10.23 -3.92
N LEU A 161 0.65 10.67 -5.08
CA LEU A 161 1.77 11.61 -5.18
C LEU A 161 1.46 13.00 -4.61
N VAL A 162 0.19 13.38 -4.53
CA VAL A 162 -0.23 14.66 -3.95
C VAL A 162 -0.59 14.51 -2.47
N LEU A 163 -1.48 13.57 -2.15
CA LEU A 163 -2.04 13.48 -0.79
C LEU A 163 -1.06 12.90 0.23
N ILE A 164 -0.26 11.89 -0.14
CA ILE A 164 0.68 11.26 0.81
C ILE A 164 1.73 12.26 1.28
N PRO A 165 2.44 12.99 0.42
CA PRO A 165 3.39 14.01 0.87
C PRO A 165 2.73 15.13 1.70
N LEU A 166 1.53 15.58 1.34
CA LEU A 166 0.80 16.59 2.13
C LEU A 166 0.50 16.09 3.54
N ILE A 167 0.01 14.86 3.68
CA ILE A 167 -0.27 14.25 4.99
C ILE A 167 1.02 14.08 5.78
N LEU A 168 2.09 13.58 5.17
CA LEU A 168 3.37 13.39 5.85
C LEU A 168 3.98 14.71 6.33
N ILE A 169 3.94 15.76 5.53
CA ILE A 169 4.39 17.11 5.92
C ILE A 169 3.54 17.65 7.09
N ALA A 170 2.22 17.43 7.06
CA ALA A 170 1.36 17.81 8.17
C ALA A 170 1.69 17.05 9.46
N LEU A 171 1.95 15.75 9.37
CA LEU A 171 2.34 14.91 10.51
C LEU A 171 3.71 15.31 11.08
N GLN A 172 4.67 15.68 10.23
CA GLN A 172 5.98 16.19 10.67
C GLN A 172 5.82 17.54 11.39
N LYS A 173 5.03 18.48 10.84
CA LYS A 173 4.74 19.76 11.50
C LYS A 173 4.03 19.59 12.85
N ALA A 174 3.18 18.57 12.98
CA ALA A 174 2.51 18.21 14.22
C ALA A 174 3.42 17.46 15.21
N LYS A 175 4.70 17.22 14.87
CA LYS A 175 5.66 16.44 15.68
C LYS A 175 5.15 15.02 16.01
N PHE A 176 4.35 14.47 15.13
CA PHE A 176 3.84 13.10 15.25
C PHE A 176 4.83 12.07 14.69
N MET A 177 5.69 12.50 13.78
CA MET A 177 6.81 11.79 13.18
C MET A 177 8.10 12.60 13.37
N ASP A 178 9.19 11.89 13.68
CA ASP A 178 10.55 12.45 13.70
C ASP A 178 11.12 12.56 12.28
#